data_1c3f9b2339c344a212817b1a47b02d30
#
_entry.id   1c3f9b2339c344a212817b1a47b02d30
#
_cell.length_a   1.000
_cell.length_b   1.000
_cell.length_c   1.000
_cell.angle_alpha   90.00
_cell.angle_beta   90.00
_cell.angle_gamma   90.00
#
_symmetry.space_group_name_H-M   'P 1'
#
loop_
_entity.id
_entity.type
_entity.pdbx_description
1 polymer ?
#
loop_
_entity_poly.entity_id
_entity_poly.type
_entity_poly.pdbx_seq_one_letter_code
_entity_poly.pdbx_strand_id
1 'polypeptide(L)'
;MNIFRYKRDIKDLDLLKWFKFTGGTKELNKFMYVDSSLEIFGHAGETKINSVEHLNQLHNLIEDMGHTPIIISKELNNSKPSTLFFLSKLSCKVNTIKFVRNYSDKWDYVDILITASPDTLLSKPLDKVSIKVINTYNKMCNSDYTIVDLKELLDDKKLIEKILGTETIGFEDV
;
A
#
# COMPACT_ATOMS: atom_id res chain seq x y z
N MET A 1 -30.91 1.48 -1.77
CA MET A 1 -29.80 2.33 -1.34
C MET A 1 -28.96 2.68 -2.58
N ASN A 2 -29.03 3.92 -3.06
CA ASN A 2 -28.34 4.31 -4.28
C ASN A 2 -26.86 4.52 -3.95
N ILE A 3 -26.02 3.59 -4.38
CA ILE A 3 -24.56 3.76 -4.33
C ILE A 3 -24.20 4.77 -5.42
N PHE A 4 -23.94 6.01 -5.03
CA PHE A 4 -23.45 7.03 -5.92
C PHE A 4 -22.03 6.64 -6.36
N ARG A 5 -21.87 6.16 -7.61
CA ARG A 5 -20.56 6.00 -8.23
C ARG A 5 -20.02 7.39 -8.57
N TYR A 6 -19.23 7.97 -7.68
CA TYR A 6 -18.46 9.16 -7.99
C TYR A 6 -17.29 8.80 -8.91
N LYS A 7 -17.43 9.03 -10.20
CA LYS A 7 -16.32 9.07 -11.17
C LYS A 7 -15.58 10.41 -11.04
N ARG A 8 -14.89 10.66 -9.94
CA ARG A 8 -14.02 11.83 -9.82
C ARG A 8 -12.63 11.35 -9.42
N ASP A 9 -11.63 11.82 -10.15
CA ASP A 9 -10.24 11.69 -9.71
C ASP A 9 -10.10 12.39 -8.36
N ILE A 10 -9.90 11.59 -7.31
CA ILE A 10 -9.65 12.11 -5.97
C ILE A 10 -8.24 12.70 -6.00
N LYS A 11 -8.16 14.03 -6.01
CA LYS A 11 -6.90 14.77 -6.01
C LYS A 11 -6.32 14.95 -4.60
N ASP A 12 -7.10 14.64 -3.59
CA ASP A 12 -6.83 14.90 -2.18
C ASP A 12 -7.46 13.80 -1.34
N LEU A 13 -6.72 13.27 -0.36
CA LEU A 13 -7.20 12.23 0.56
C LEU A 13 -8.04 12.78 1.72
N ASP A 14 -8.24 14.10 1.81
CA ASP A 14 -9.12 14.69 2.79
C ASP A 14 -10.60 14.46 2.39
N LEU A 15 -11.14 13.36 2.88
CA LEU A 15 -12.51 12.95 2.55
C LEU A 15 -13.57 13.95 3.03
N LEU A 16 -13.27 14.81 4.02
CA LEU A 16 -14.20 15.85 4.47
C LEU A 16 -14.40 16.96 3.43
N LYS A 17 -13.50 17.13 2.49
CA LYS A 17 -13.68 18.03 1.35
C LYS A 17 -14.71 17.49 0.34
N TRP A 18 -14.92 16.20 0.31
CA TRP A 18 -15.76 15.53 -0.68
C TRP A 18 -17.09 15.08 -0.12
N PHE A 19 -17.14 14.76 1.18
CA PHE A 19 -18.31 14.26 1.86
C PHE A 19 -18.64 15.11 3.07
N LYS A 20 -19.93 15.41 3.25
CA LYS A 20 -20.40 16.21 4.40
C LYS A 20 -20.68 15.28 5.57
N PHE A 21 -19.89 15.43 6.62
CA PHE A 21 -20.13 14.84 7.94
C PHE A 21 -20.29 15.98 8.95
N THR A 22 -21.45 16.07 9.60
CA THR A 22 -21.75 17.15 10.56
C THR A 22 -20.88 17.11 11.81
N GLY A 23 -20.50 15.88 12.24
CA GLY A 23 -19.55 15.62 13.31
C GLY A 23 -18.07 15.61 12.88
N GLY A 24 -17.78 16.03 11.63
CA GLY A 24 -16.41 16.13 11.09
C GLY A 24 -15.66 14.79 11.08
N THR A 25 -14.36 14.83 11.39
CA THR A 25 -13.48 13.64 11.37
C THR A 25 -13.97 12.51 12.29
N LYS A 26 -14.59 12.84 13.42
CA LYS A 26 -15.08 11.81 14.37
C LYS A 26 -16.20 10.99 13.75
N GLU A 27 -17.15 11.64 13.08
CA GLU A 27 -18.26 10.97 12.40
C GLU A 27 -17.76 10.19 11.18
N LEU A 28 -16.87 10.78 10.39
CA LEU A 28 -16.22 10.09 9.26
C LEU A 28 -15.51 8.81 9.73
N ASN A 29 -14.70 8.88 10.77
CA ASN A 29 -14.00 7.71 11.30
C ASN A 29 -14.95 6.65 11.83
N LYS A 30 -16.02 7.05 12.53
CA LYS A 30 -17.07 6.12 12.97
C LYS A 30 -17.71 5.43 11.78
N PHE A 31 -18.11 6.18 10.77
CA PHE A 31 -18.70 5.64 9.54
C PHE A 31 -17.77 4.64 8.85
N MET A 32 -16.51 5.02 8.60
CA MET A 32 -15.56 4.21 7.84
C MET A 32 -15.09 2.96 8.60
N TYR A 33 -14.76 3.10 9.89
CA TYR A 33 -14.05 2.07 10.64
C TYR A 33 -14.92 1.28 11.62
N VAL A 34 -16.18 1.69 11.81
CA VAL A 34 -17.11 1.01 12.72
C VAL A 34 -18.39 0.61 11.99
N ASP A 35 -19.13 1.58 11.45
CA ASP A 35 -20.49 1.34 10.96
C ASP A 35 -20.51 0.64 9.59
N SER A 36 -19.58 0.97 8.68
CA SER A 36 -19.54 0.48 7.29
C SER A 36 -18.15 -0.09 6.90
N SER A 37 -17.39 -0.58 7.85
CA SER A 37 -16.03 -1.05 7.58
C SER A 37 -15.98 -2.25 6.63
N LEU A 38 -16.94 -3.15 6.71
CA LEU A 38 -17.01 -4.31 5.82
C LEU A 38 -17.32 -3.90 4.38
N GLU A 39 -18.25 -2.98 4.19
CA GLU A 39 -18.63 -2.46 2.87
C GLU A 39 -17.50 -1.66 2.23
N ILE A 40 -16.79 -0.88 3.01
CA ILE A 40 -15.72 0.01 2.52
C ILE A 40 -14.42 -0.77 2.26
N PHE A 41 -13.98 -1.58 3.22
CA PHE A 41 -12.68 -2.27 3.14
C PHE A 41 -12.81 -3.73 2.70
N GLY A 42 -13.83 -4.46 3.15
CA GLY A 42 -14.02 -5.87 2.83
C GLY A 42 -14.58 -6.13 1.43
N HIS A 43 -15.56 -5.33 1.01
CA HIS A 43 -16.19 -5.45 -0.30
C HIS A 43 -15.62 -4.50 -1.35
N ALA A 44 -14.53 -3.81 -1.07
CA ALA A 44 -13.80 -3.05 -2.07
C ALA A 44 -13.45 -3.93 -3.29
N GLY A 45 -13.44 -3.33 -4.46
CA GLY A 45 -12.87 -3.93 -5.66
C GLY A 45 -11.37 -3.65 -5.75
N GLU A 46 -10.68 -4.37 -6.63
CA GLU A 46 -9.31 -4.01 -6.98
C GLU A 46 -9.27 -2.66 -7.70
N THR A 47 -8.31 -1.83 -7.34
CA THR A 47 -8.14 -0.49 -7.95
C THR A 47 -7.66 -0.61 -9.40
N LYS A 48 -6.82 -1.61 -9.68
CA LYS A 48 -6.35 -2.00 -10.99
C LYS A 48 -6.58 -3.50 -11.19
N ILE A 49 -6.82 -3.90 -12.44
CA ILE A 49 -6.98 -5.30 -12.80
C ILE A 49 -5.71 -6.07 -12.42
N ASN A 50 -5.88 -7.22 -11.79
CA ASN A 50 -4.81 -8.12 -11.37
C ASN A 50 -3.82 -7.55 -10.32
N SER A 51 -4.21 -6.51 -9.57
CA SER A 51 -3.30 -5.91 -8.58
C SER A 51 -2.87 -6.89 -7.48
N VAL A 52 -3.76 -7.77 -7.04
CA VAL A 52 -3.44 -8.80 -6.03
C VAL A 52 -2.65 -9.96 -6.65
N GLU A 53 -2.88 -10.28 -7.91
CA GLU A 53 -2.05 -11.26 -8.63
C GLU A 53 -0.60 -10.77 -8.77
N HIS A 54 -0.40 -9.50 -9.15
CA HIS A 54 0.93 -8.90 -9.20
C HIS A 54 1.58 -8.83 -7.80
N LEU A 55 0.80 -8.57 -6.76
CA LEU A 55 1.29 -8.64 -5.38
C LEU A 55 1.77 -10.05 -5.01
N ASN A 56 1.01 -11.08 -5.39
CA ASN A 56 1.39 -12.47 -5.15
C ASN A 56 2.65 -12.89 -5.92
N GLN A 57 2.80 -12.44 -7.17
CA GLN A 57 4.00 -12.68 -7.97
C GLN A 57 5.21 -11.98 -7.37
N LEU A 58 5.06 -10.73 -6.95
CA LEU A 58 6.11 -9.96 -6.28
C LEU A 58 6.50 -10.60 -4.94
N HIS A 59 5.52 -11.08 -4.16
CA HIS A 59 5.76 -11.81 -2.92
C HIS A 59 6.68 -13.02 -3.17
N ASN A 60 6.34 -13.89 -4.13
CA ASN A 60 7.15 -15.06 -4.44
C ASN A 60 8.58 -14.66 -4.87
N LEU A 61 8.70 -13.66 -5.75
CA LEU A 61 10.00 -13.17 -6.23
C LEU A 61 10.88 -12.66 -5.08
N ILE A 62 10.31 -11.89 -4.15
CA ILE A 62 11.03 -11.33 -3.00
C ILE A 62 11.47 -12.44 -2.03
N GLU A 63 10.62 -13.45 -1.80
CA GLU A 63 10.98 -14.63 -0.98
C GLU A 63 12.09 -15.45 -1.64
N ASP A 64 12.04 -15.69 -2.95
CA ASP A 64 13.08 -16.38 -3.71
C ASP A 64 14.43 -15.67 -3.65
N MET A 65 14.43 -14.34 -3.46
CA MET A 65 15.62 -13.52 -3.25
C MET A 65 16.08 -13.47 -1.77
N GLY A 66 15.44 -14.23 -0.88
CA GLY A 66 15.83 -14.36 0.55
C GLY A 66 15.29 -13.25 1.45
N HIS A 67 14.34 -12.46 0.98
CA HIS A 67 13.70 -11.39 1.78
C HIS A 67 12.31 -11.80 2.26
N THR A 68 11.78 -11.10 3.26
CA THR A 68 10.47 -11.39 3.84
C THR A 68 9.47 -10.29 3.49
N PRO A 69 8.56 -10.51 2.54
CA PRO A 69 7.51 -9.55 2.22
C PRO A 69 6.42 -9.54 3.30
N ILE A 70 5.99 -8.35 3.70
CA ILE A 70 4.90 -8.16 4.66
C ILE A 70 3.93 -7.10 4.17
N ILE A 71 2.66 -7.21 4.57
CA ILE A 71 1.67 -6.15 4.41
C ILE A 71 1.60 -5.34 5.69
N ILE A 72 1.69 -3.99 5.57
CA ILE A 72 1.51 -3.10 6.71
C ILE A 72 0.38 -2.14 6.41
N SER A 73 -0.67 -2.18 7.22
CA SER A 73 -1.82 -1.30 7.10
C SER A 73 -1.99 -0.41 8.33
N LYS A 74 -2.27 0.88 8.09
CA LYS A 74 -2.74 1.76 9.15
C LYS A 74 -4.25 1.63 9.25
N GLU A 75 -4.72 1.00 10.31
CA GLU A 75 -6.14 0.78 10.50
C GLU A 75 -6.58 0.97 11.94
N LEU A 76 -7.83 1.39 12.07
CA LEU A 76 -8.48 1.60 13.35
C LEU A 76 -9.45 0.42 13.63
N ASN A 77 -9.29 -0.19 14.77
CA ASN A 77 -10.22 -1.14 15.42
C ASN A 77 -10.92 -2.16 14.49
N ASN A 78 -12.19 -1.90 14.12
CA ASN A 78 -13.07 -2.88 13.46
C ASN A 78 -12.80 -3.06 11.97
N SER A 79 -11.98 -2.23 11.35
CA SER A 79 -11.62 -2.40 9.93
C SER A 79 -10.64 -3.54 9.67
N LYS A 80 -9.89 -3.98 10.67
CA LYS A 80 -8.91 -5.08 10.54
C LYS A 80 -9.54 -6.37 10.01
N PRO A 81 -10.65 -6.90 10.58
CA PRO A 81 -11.32 -8.06 10.02
C PRO A 81 -11.78 -7.86 8.58
N SER A 82 -12.23 -6.65 8.23
CA SER A 82 -12.68 -6.31 6.89
C SER A 82 -11.53 -6.34 5.88
N THR A 83 -10.36 -5.83 6.24
CA THR A 83 -9.15 -5.91 5.42
C THR A 83 -8.67 -7.35 5.26
N LEU A 84 -8.67 -8.14 6.32
CA LEU A 84 -8.32 -9.57 6.23
C LEU A 84 -9.30 -10.33 5.33
N PHE A 85 -10.59 -10.04 5.41
CA PHE A 85 -11.60 -10.59 4.51
C PHE A 85 -11.34 -10.20 3.04
N PHE A 86 -11.00 -8.93 2.77
CA PHE A 86 -10.64 -8.45 1.43
C PHE A 86 -9.46 -9.21 0.85
N LEU A 87 -8.36 -9.34 1.60
CA LEU A 87 -7.17 -10.05 1.17
C LEU A 87 -7.44 -11.54 0.91
N SER A 88 -8.20 -12.18 1.82
CA SER A 88 -8.59 -13.58 1.68
C SER A 88 -9.49 -13.81 0.46
N LYS A 89 -10.48 -12.94 0.25
CA LYS A 89 -11.40 -13.00 -0.91
C LYS A 89 -10.66 -12.94 -2.25
N LEU A 90 -9.56 -12.20 -2.30
CA LEU A 90 -8.73 -12.03 -3.50
C LEU A 90 -7.55 -13.02 -3.56
N SER A 91 -7.53 -14.01 -2.66
CA SER A 91 -6.47 -15.04 -2.61
C SER A 91 -5.06 -14.45 -2.48
N CYS A 92 -4.92 -13.41 -1.64
CA CYS A 92 -3.62 -12.84 -1.31
C CYS A 92 -2.74 -13.89 -0.60
N LYS A 93 -1.52 -14.09 -1.10
CA LYS A 93 -0.56 -15.06 -0.56
C LYS A 93 0.29 -14.50 0.59
N VAL A 94 0.41 -13.19 0.71
CA VAL A 94 1.17 -12.56 1.80
C VAL A 94 0.48 -12.85 3.11
N ASN A 95 1.10 -13.68 3.94
CA ASN A 95 0.54 -14.18 5.19
C ASN A 95 0.96 -13.36 6.43
N THR A 96 2.02 -12.57 6.32
CA THR A 96 2.47 -11.68 7.40
C THR A 96 1.87 -10.31 7.24
N ILE A 97 0.93 -9.98 8.14
CA ILE A 97 0.20 -8.71 8.11
C ILE A 97 0.40 -7.98 9.45
N LYS A 98 0.81 -6.71 9.38
CA LYS A 98 0.95 -5.82 10.54
C LYS A 98 -0.05 -4.68 10.46
N PHE A 99 -0.67 -4.37 11.59
CA PHE A 99 -1.56 -3.22 11.74
C PHE A 99 -0.93 -2.20 12.68
N VAL A 100 -0.76 -1.00 12.19
CA VAL A 100 -0.14 0.12 12.93
C VAL A 100 -1.14 1.23 13.20
N ARG A 101 -0.82 2.12 14.15
CA ARG A 101 -1.68 3.24 14.54
C ARG A 101 -1.36 4.51 13.74
N ASN A 102 -0.08 4.75 13.49
CA ASN A 102 0.38 5.94 12.75
C ASN A 102 1.06 5.52 11.45
N TYR A 103 1.14 6.45 10.50
CA TYR A 103 1.82 6.19 9.22
C TYR A 103 3.33 5.99 9.38
N SER A 104 3.95 6.73 10.32
CA SER A 104 5.37 6.61 10.65
C SER A 104 5.75 5.24 11.21
N ASP A 105 4.86 4.62 11.99
CA ASP A 105 5.11 3.35 12.66
C ASP A 105 5.33 2.20 11.66
N LYS A 106 4.98 2.39 10.37
CA LYS A 106 5.24 1.41 9.31
C LYS A 106 6.73 1.17 9.12
N TRP A 107 7.55 2.20 9.28
CA TRP A 107 8.98 2.13 9.08
C TRP A 107 9.73 1.32 10.15
N ASP A 108 9.10 1.06 11.29
CA ASP A 108 9.67 0.22 12.35
C ASP A 108 9.75 -1.27 11.96
N TYR A 109 9.03 -1.69 10.91
CA TYR A 109 8.89 -3.08 10.51
C TYR A 109 9.59 -3.43 9.20
N VAL A 110 10.08 -2.46 8.45
CA VAL A 110 10.63 -2.69 7.11
C VAL A 110 11.82 -1.80 6.83
N ASP A 111 12.70 -2.25 5.94
CA ASP A 111 13.81 -1.48 5.39
C ASP A 111 13.42 -0.84 4.06
N ILE A 112 12.51 -1.48 3.31
CA ILE A 112 11.99 -1.03 2.03
C ILE A 112 10.47 -1.02 2.09
N LEU A 113 9.85 0.08 1.71
CA LEU A 113 8.39 0.23 1.74
C LEU A 113 7.82 0.71 0.41
N ILE A 114 6.93 -0.10 -0.17
CA ILE A 114 6.13 0.27 -1.33
C ILE A 114 4.85 0.93 -0.82
N THR A 115 4.59 2.18 -1.19
CA THR A 115 3.43 2.91 -0.69
C THR A 115 2.92 3.98 -1.65
N ALA A 116 1.61 4.25 -1.59
CA ALA A 116 0.98 5.39 -2.23
C ALA A 116 0.66 6.52 -1.23
N SER A 117 0.88 6.30 0.07
CA SER A 117 0.49 7.24 1.13
C SER A 117 1.46 8.42 1.23
N PRO A 118 0.99 9.68 1.05
CA PRO A 118 1.81 10.87 1.27
C PRO A 118 2.40 10.94 2.68
N ASP A 119 1.60 10.67 3.70
CA ASP A 119 2.03 10.76 5.10
C ASP A 119 3.14 9.75 5.42
N THR A 120 3.06 8.55 4.84
CA THR A 120 4.11 7.54 4.98
C THR A 120 5.40 7.98 4.28
N LEU A 121 5.32 8.55 3.07
CA LEU A 121 6.48 9.06 2.34
C LEU A 121 7.15 10.22 3.07
N LEU A 122 6.36 11.16 3.62
CA LEU A 122 6.86 12.31 4.37
C LEU A 122 7.54 11.93 5.69
N SER A 123 7.16 10.80 6.29
CA SER A 123 7.75 10.28 7.54
C SER A 123 8.89 9.31 7.34
N LYS A 124 9.45 9.18 6.11
CA LYS A 124 10.52 8.24 5.79
C LYS A 124 11.82 8.57 6.55
N PRO A 125 12.40 7.61 7.30
CA PRO A 125 13.75 7.73 7.85
C PRO A 125 14.81 7.76 6.74
N LEU A 126 15.97 8.35 7.04
CA LEU A 126 17.07 8.51 6.06
C LEU A 126 17.70 7.18 5.63
N ASP A 127 17.74 6.21 6.54
CA ASP A 127 18.31 4.87 6.35
C ASP A 127 17.38 3.85 5.71
N LYS A 128 16.15 4.27 5.34
CA LYS A 128 15.14 3.40 4.73
C LYS A 128 14.90 3.76 3.27
N VAL A 129 14.38 2.80 2.50
CA VAL A 129 14.08 2.96 1.07
C VAL A 129 12.58 3.04 0.82
N SER A 130 12.16 4.03 0.05
CA SER A 130 10.76 4.22 -0.35
C SER A 130 10.56 3.96 -1.84
N ILE A 131 9.55 3.18 -2.17
CA ILE A 131 9.07 2.99 -3.54
C ILE A 131 7.66 3.57 -3.60
N LYS A 132 7.52 4.69 -4.29
CA LYS A 132 6.24 5.38 -4.43
C LYS A 132 5.44 4.80 -5.59
N VAL A 133 4.22 4.31 -5.31
CA VAL A 133 3.21 4.09 -6.35
C VAL A 133 2.55 5.43 -6.65
N ILE A 134 2.82 5.98 -7.84
CA ILE A 134 2.41 7.34 -8.18
C ILE A 134 0.90 7.47 -8.37
N ASN A 135 0.33 8.53 -7.79
CA ASN A 135 -1.07 8.92 -7.92
C ASN A 135 -1.18 10.44 -8.00
N THR A 136 -2.38 10.95 -8.34
CA THR A 136 -2.63 12.39 -8.42
C THR A 136 -2.36 13.13 -7.10
N TYR A 137 -2.61 12.48 -5.95
CA TYR A 137 -2.48 13.08 -4.62
C TYR A 137 -1.08 13.00 -4.01
N ASN A 138 -0.14 12.22 -4.60
CA ASN A 138 1.22 12.07 -4.08
C ASN A 138 2.33 12.50 -5.05
N LYS A 139 1.98 13.13 -6.17
CA LYS A 139 2.94 13.55 -7.20
C LYS A 139 4.09 14.40 -6.65
N MET A 140 3.79 15.26 -5.67
CA MET A 140 4.75 16.19 -5.08
C MET A 140 5.57 15.57 -3.92
N CYS A 141 5.27 14.33 -3.51
CA CYS A 141 6.04 13.66 -2.47
C CYS A 141 7.33 13.07 -3.05
N ASN A 142 8.44 13.27 -2.35
CA ASN A 142 9.72 12.65 -2.69
C ASN A 142 9.70 11.16 -2.35
N SER A 143 10.49 10.39 -3.10
CA SER A 143 10.75 8.97 -2.87
C SER A 143 12.07 8.57 -3.52
N ASP A 144 12.66 7.47 -3.10
CA ASP A 144 13.90 6.96 -3.71
C ASP A 144 13.62 6.38 -5.10
N TYR A 145 12.48 5.68 -5.24
CA TYR A 145 11.99 5.14 -6.51
C TYR A 145 10.52 5.49 -6.71
N THR A 146 10.09 5.54 -7.97
CA THR A 146 8.70 5.81 -8.34
C THR A 146 8.27 4.82 -9.42
N ILE A 147 7.12 4.19 -9.20
CA ILE A 147 6.50 3.24 -10.13
C ILE A 147 5.04 3.61 -10.38
N VAL A 148 4.49 3.14 -11.48
CA VAL A 148 3.07 3.32 -11.82
C VAL A 148 2.21 2.26 -11.13
N ASP A 149 2.70 1.02 -11.05
CA ASP A 149 2.05 -0.11 -10.38
C ASP A 149 3.07 -1.22 -10.06
N LEU A 150 2.61 -2.29 -9.40
CA LEU A 150 3.47 -3.42 -9.03
C LEU A 150 4.00 -4.21 -10.22
N LYS A 151 3.30 -4.16 -11.37
CA LYS A 151 3.74 -4.85 -12.57
C LYS A 151 5.06 -4.29 -13.09
N GLU A 152 5.28 -2.98 -12.98
CA GLU A 152 6.52 -2.33 -13.38
C GLU A 152 7.74 -2.91 -12.63
N LEU A 153 7.60 -3.23 -11.34
CA LEU A 153 8.65 -3.92 -10.59
C LEU A 153 8.87 -5.36 -11.07
N LEU A 154 7.81 -6.07 -11.42
CA LEU A 154 7.90 -7.44 -11.92
C LEU A 154 8.58 -7.51 -13.28
N ASP A 155 8.35 -6.52 -14.15
CA ASP A 155 8.91 -6.44 -15.49
C ASP A 155 10.39 -5.99 -15.48
N ASP A 156 10.83 -5.28 -14.42
CA ASP A 156 12.21 -4.79 -14.27
C ASP A 156 12.96 -5.51 -13.15
N LYS A 157 13.45 -6.70 -13.45
CA LYS A 157 14.22 -7.51 -12.50
C LYS A 157 15.48 -6.80 -12.00
N LYS A 158 16.17 -6.03 -12.86
CA LYS A 158 17.37 -5.28 -12.46
C LYS A 158 17.05 -4.20 -11.43
N LEU A 159 15.90 -3.54 -11.57
CA LEU A 159 15.46 -2.56 -10.60
C LEU A 159 15.22 -3.22 -9.23
N ILE A 160 14.56 -4.38 -9.20
CA ILE A 160 14.36 -5.11 -7.94
C ILE A 160 15.70 -5.53 -7.32
N GLU A 161 16.60 -6.13 -8.09
CA GLU A 161 17.94 -6.53 -7.62
C GLU A 161 18.71 -5.36 -7.03
N LYS A 162 18.69 -4.22 -7.69
CA LYS A 162 19.29 -2.98 -7.21
C LYS A 162 18.68 -2.49 -5.90
N ILE A 163 17.34 -2.51 -5.79
CA ILE A 163 16.62 -2.05 -4.60
C ILE A 163 16.90 -2.96 -3.40
N LEU A 164 16.96 -4.28 -3.63
CA LEU A 164 17.19 -5.27 -2.59
C LEU A 164 18.68 -5.46 -2.25
N GLY A 165 19.59 -4.80 -2.98
CA GLY A 165 21.02 -4.91 -2.75
C GLY A 165 21.63 -6.26 -3.13
N THR A 166 20.96 -7.01 -4.00
CA THR A 166 21.37 -8.34 -4.47
C THR A 166 22.08 -8.27 -5.83
N GLU A 167 22.62 -7.11 -6.21
CA GLU A 167 23.46 -7.04 -7.41
C GLU A 167 24.58 -8.06 -7.26
N THR A 168 24.55 -9.10 -8.06
CA THR A 168 25.65 -10.06 -8.20
C THR A 168 26.85 -9.26 -8.67
N ILE A 169 27.87 -9.10 -7.81
CA ILE A 169 29.17 -8.61 -8.23
C ILE A 169 29.63 -9.64 -9.26
N GLY A 170 29.50 -9.32 -10.53
CA GLY A 170 30.07 -10.13 -11.58
C GLY A 170 31.57 -10.16 -11.34
N PHE A 171 32.09 -11.32 -10.97
CA PHE A 171 33.50 -11.57 -11.13
C PHE A 171 33.75 -11.51 -12.65
N GLU A 172 34.21 -10.36 -13.14
CA GLU A 172 34.86 -10.34 -14.43
C GLU A 172 36.09 -11.24 -14.27
N ASP A 173 36.10 -12.34 -15.05
CA ASP A 173 37.21 -13.25 -15.15
C ASP A 173 38.46 -12.43 -15.58
N VAL A 174 39.48 -12.43 -14.72
CA VAL A 174 40.83 -11.94 -15.00
C VAL A 174 41.60 -13.03 -15.71
#